data_70b611aac6b0e6f845c11abaf66ca248
#
_entry.id   70b611aac6b0e6f845c11abaf66ca248
#
_cell.length_a   1.000
_cell.length_b   1.000
_cell.length_c   1.000
_cell.angle_alpha   90.00
_cell.angle_beta   90.00
_cell.angle_gamma   90.00
#
_symmetry.space_group_name_H-M   'P 1'
#
loop_
_entity.id
_entity.type
_entity.pdbx_description
1 polymer ?
#
loop_
_entity_poly.entity_id
_entity_poly.type
_entity_poly.pdbx_seq_one_letter_code
_entity_poly.pdbx_strand_id
1 'polypeptide(L)'
;HNTLWAKKIFSILEENKIVVNKPTANFFLLNFDKTKINSDEAFEKLAKERLILRKMTQYKIPNSLRLTIGNEQANEHFIQTIRSILK
;
A
#
# COMPACT_ATOMS: atom_id res chain seq x y z
N HIS A 1 8.97 -0.70 -16.92
CA HIS A 1 7.88 0.05 -16.29
C HIS A 1 7.61 -0.40 -14.85
N ASN A 2 7.25 -1.67 -14.67
CA ASN A 2 6.92 -2.17 -13.34
C ASN A 2 8.11 -2.15 -12.38
N THR A 3 9.31 -2.36 -12.89
CA THR A 3 10.51 -2.38 -12.06
C THR A 3 10.79 -1.01 -11.43
N LEU A 4 10.64 0.06 -12.21
CA LEU A 4 10.85 1.41 -11.70
C LEU A 4 9.78 1.78 -10.67
N TRP A 5 8.52 1.47 -10.97
CA TRP A 5 7.44 1.76 -10.05
C TRP A 5 7.55 0.95 -8.77
N ALA A 6 7.97 -0.32 -8.88
CA ALA A 6 8.14 -1.16 -7.71
C ALA A 6 9.17 -0.56 -6.76
N LYS A 7 10.31 -0.10 -7.26
CA LYS A 7 11.34 0.52 -6.44
C LYS A 7 10.85 1.81 -5.78
N LYS A 8 10.18 2.65 -6.54
CA LYS A 8 9.68 3.92 -6.05
C LYS A 8 8.63 3.72 -4.96
N ILE A 9 7.67 2.84 -5.21
CA ILE A 9 6.62 2.54 -4.24
C ILE A 9 7.23 1.93 -2.97
N PHE A 10 8.14 0.98 -3.12
CA PHE A 10 8.79 0.33 -1.98
C PHE A 10 9.49 1.35 -1.09
N SER A 11 10.26 2.29 -1.68
CA SER A 11 10.94 3.34 -0.91
C SER A 11 9.96 4.19 -0.12
N ILE A 12 8.86 4.59 -0.74
CA ILE A 12 7.88 5.44 -0.10
C ILE A 12 7.18 4.72 1.04
N LEU A 13 6.87 3.44 0.85
CA LEU A 13 6.25 2.64 1.89
C LEU A 13 7.18 2.48 3.09
N GLU A 14 8.46 2.24 2.86
CA GLU A 14 9.43 2.15 3.95
C GLU A 14 9.56 3.46 4.71
N GLU A 15 9.59 4.59 3.99
CA GLU A 15 9.64 5.91 4.62
C GLU A 15 8.48 6.14 5.57
N ASN A 16 7.33 5.57 5.26
CA ASN A 16 6.12 5.74 6.05
C ASN A 16 5.91 4.61 7.06
N LYS A 17 6.94 3.82 7.30
CA LYS A 17 6.94 2.75 8.30
C LYS A 17 5.98 1.60 7.99
N ILE A 18 5.64 1.45 6.74
CA ILE A 18 4.86 0.29 6.30
C ILE A 18 5.82 -0.84 6.02
N VAL A 19 5.61 -1.96 6.69
CA VAL A 19 6.44 -3.15 6.46
C VAL A 19 5.96 -3.83 5.19
N VAL A 20 6.87 -4.04 4.26
CA VAL A 20 6.54 -4.54 2.95
C VAL A 20 7.41 -5.76 2.64
N ASN A 21 6.80 -6.81 2.13
CA ASN A 21 7.56 -7.93 1.63
C ASN A 21 8.22 -7.54 0.30
N LYS A 22 9.24 -8.28 -0.10
CA LYS A 22 9.81 -8.07 -1.43
C LYS A 22 8.74 -8.34 -2.47
N PRO A 23 8.56 -7.42 -3.43
CA PRO A 23 7.53 -7.64 -4.44
C PRO A 23 7.86 -8.84 -5.30
N THR A 24 6.89 -9.73 -5.41
CA THR A 24 6.93 -10.80 -6.38
C THR A 24 5.78 -10.54 -7.34
N ALA A 25 6.01 -10.72 -8.62
CA ALA A 25 5.02 -10.36 -9.63
C ALA A 25 4.69 -8.86 -9.52
N ASN A 26 3.43 -8.49 -9.46
CA ASN A 26 2.99 -7.09 -9.56
C ASN A 26 2.28 -6.58 -8.32
N PHE A 27 2.57 -7.16 -7.15
CA PHE A 27 1.86 -6.71 -5.96
C PHE A 27 2.77 -6.62 -4.73
N PHE A 28 2.32 -5.84 -3.75
CA PHE A 28 2.96 -5.71 -2.45
C PHE A 28 1.97 -6.10 -1.35
N LEU A 29 2.50 -6.67 -0.27
CA LEU A 29 1.73 -6.85 0.95
C LEU A 29 2.16 -5.75 1.92
N LEU A 30 1.21 -4.91 2.32
CA LEU A 30 1.47 -3.74 3.16
C LEU A 30 1.01 -4.02 4.58
N ASN A 31 1.95 -4.12 5.51
CA ASN A 31 1.62 -4.33 6.93
C ASN A 31 1.64 -2.99 7.67
N PHE A 32 0.62 -2.74 8.45
CA PHE A 32 0.41 -1.45 9.12
C PHE A 32 0.73 -1.47 10.61
N ASP A 33 1.38 -2.51 11.11
CA ASP A 33 1.67 -2.63 12.54
C ASP A 33 2.48 -1.47 13.11
N LYS A 34 3.37 -0.91 12.31
CA LYS A 34 4.26 0.17 12.75
C LYS A 34 3.77 1.56 12.40
N THR A 35 2.59 1.66 11.79
CA THR A 35 2.04 2.96 11.42
C THR A 35 1.06 3.45 12.47
N LYS A 36 0.58 4.68 12.31
CA LYS A 36 -0.39 5.29 13.22
C LYS A 36 -1.80 4.70 13.07
N ILE A 37 -2.08 4.05 11.96
CA ILE A 37 -3.41 3.53 11.65
C ILE A 37 -3.31 2.04 11.37
N ASN A 38 -4.45 1.37 11.45
CA ASN A 38 -4.50 -0.05 11.10
C ASN A 38 -4.95 -0.24 9.65
N SER A 39 -4.93 -1.49 9.19
CA SER A 39 -5.27 -1.78 7.80
C SER A 39 -6.72 -1.41 7.46
N ASP A 40 -7.65 -1.57 8.40
CA ASP A 40 -9.05 -1.23 8.14
C ASP A 40 -9.22 0.27 7.93
N GLU A 41 -8.56 1.09 8.76
CA GLU A 41 -8.59 2.54 8.58
C GLU A 41 -7.94 2.95 7.28
N ALA A 42 -6.78 2.34 6.97
CA ALA A 42 -6.09 2.64 5.71
C ALA A 42 -6.95 2.26 4.52
N PHE A 43 -7.60 1.10 4.57
CA PHE A 43 -8.48 0.65 3.51
C PHE A 43 -9.59 1.66 3.25
N GLU A 44 -10.25 2.13 4.31
CA GLU A 44 -11.35 3.08 4.16
C GLU A 44 -10.88 4.42 3.61
N LYS A 45 -9.76 4.93 4.11
CA LYS A 45 -9.24 6.21 3.64
C LYS A 45 -8.79 6.14 2.17
N LEU A 46 -8.18 5.03 1.79
CA LEU A 46 -7.79 4.81 0.40
C LEU A 46 -9.02 4.66 -0.49
N ALA A 47 -10.04 3.96 -0.01
CA ALA A 47 -11.27 3.76 -0.78
C ALA A 47 -11.98 5.09 -1.07
N LYS A 48 -11.92 6.04 -0.16
CA LYS A 48 -12.49 7.38 -0.38
C LYS A 48 -11.83 8.08 -1.57
N GLU A 49 -10.59 7.72 -1.85
CA GLU A 49 -9.84 8.24 -3.00
C GLU A 49 -9.91 7.29 -4.20
N ARG A 50 -10.84 6.34 -4.16
CA ARG A 50 -11.04 5.34 -5.23
C ARG A 50 -9.87 4.38 -5.39
N LEU A 51 -9.10 4.19 -4.34
CA LEU A 51 -8.00 3.24 -4.30
C LEU A 51 -8.44 2.03 -3.49
N ILE A 52 -8.90 1.00 -4.17
CA ILE A 52 -9.45 -0.19 -3.52
C ILE A 52 -8.39 -1.28 -3.47
N LEU A 53 -7.78 -1.41 -2.30
CA LEU A 53 -6.81 -2.48 -2.06
C LEU A 53 -7.55 -3.70 -1.51
N ARG A 54 -6.90 -4.85 -1.50
CA ARG A 54 -7.50 -6.06 -0.98
C ARG A 54 -7.10 -6.28 0.47
N LYS A 55 -8.09 -6.50 1.34
CA LYS A 55 -7.82 -6.88 2.72
C LYS A 55 -7.31 -8.31 2.75
N MET A 56 -6.28 -8.55 3.54
CA MET A 56 -5.65 -9.87 3.61
C MET A 56 -6.04 -10.66 4.85
N THR A 57 -6.95 -10.14 5.65
CA THR A 57 -7.39 -10.79 6.88
C THR A 57 -7.94 -12.20 6.63
N GLN A 58 -8.71 -12.36 5.55
CA GLN A 58 -9.28 -13.68 5.20
C GLN A 58 -8.21 -14.72 4.84
N TYR A 59 -6.99 -14.26 4.55
CA TYR A 59 -5.87 -15.15 4.25
C TYR A 59 -4.97 -15.35 5.47
N LYS A 60 -5.47 -14.97 6.65
CA LYS A 60 -4.73 -15.09 7.92
C LYS A 60 -3.45 -14.24 7.94
N ILE A 61 -3.45 -13.14 7.23
CA ILE A 61 -2.38 -12.16 7.26
C ILE A 61 -2.95 -10.91 7.94
N PRO A 62 -2.69 -10.73 9.24
CA PRO A 62 -3.34 -9.66 10.00
C PRO A 62 -2.80 -8.27 9.64
N ASN A 63 -3.68 -7.28 9.76
CA ASN A 63 -3.33 -5.87 9.64
C ASN A 63 -2.60 -5.54 8.35
N SER A 64 -2.99 -6.17 7.26
CA SER A 64 -2.30 -6.02 5.98
C SER A 64 -3.26 -5.82 4.82
N LEU A 65 -2.79 -5.10 3.80
CA LEU A 65 -3.52 -4.88 2.56
C LEU A 65 -2.62 -5.29 1.40
N ARG A 66 -3.24 -5.71 0.30
CA ARG A 66 -2.51 -6.03 -0.92
C ARG A 66 -2.69 -4.91 -1.94
N LEU A 67 -1.55 -4.35 -2.38
CA LEU A 67 -1.52 -3.35 -3.43
C LEU A 67 -1.03 -3.99 -4.73
N THR A 68 -1.81 -3.83 -5.80
CA THR A 68 -1.37 -4.26 -7.13
C THR A 68 -0.84 -3.04 -7.88
N ILE A 69 0.33 -3.19 -8.49
CA ILE A 69 0.94 -2.10 -9.26
C ILE A 69 0.08 -1.85 -10.50
N GLY A 70 -0.40 -0.63 -10.63
CA GLY A 70 -1.26 -0.23 -11.73
C GLY A 70 -0.54 0.62 -12.77
N ASN A 71 -1.31 1.42 -13.49
CA ASN A 71 -0.73 2.35 -14.45
C ASN A 71 -0.09 3.53 -13.70
N GLU A 72 0.57 4.41 -14.46
CA GLU A 72 1.30 5.53 -13.90
C GLU A 72 0.42 6.45 -13.05
N GLN A 73 -0.76 6.78 -13.55
CA GLN A 73 -1.67 7.66 -12.84
C GLN A 73 -2.13 7.04 -11.51
N ALA A 74 -2.48 5.77 -11.53
CA ALA A 74 -2.91 5.07 -10.32
C ALA A 74 -1.80 4.99 -9.30
N ASN A 75 -0.58 4.70 -9.74
CA ASN A 75 0.58 4.61 -8.85
C ASN A 75 0.90 5.95 -8.21
N GLU A 76 0.88 7.03 -8.98
CA GLU A 76 1.10 8.38 -8.45
C GLU A 76 0.04 8.76 -7.43
N HIS A 77 -1.22 8.47 -7.76
CA HIS A 77 -2.33 8.77 -6.85
C HIS A 77 -2.20 8.00 -5.55
N PHE A 78 -1.82 6.73 -5.61
CA PHE A 78 -1.58 5.93 -4.41
C PHE A 78 -0.49 6.55 -3.54
N ILE A 79 0.63 6.92 -4.14
CA ILE A 79 1.76 7.50 -3.40
C ILE A 79 1.34 8.77 -2.67
N GLN A 80 0.65 9.67 -3.36
CA GLN A 80 0.20 10.91 -2.75
C GLN A 80 -0.79 10.66 -1.62
N THR A 81 -1.70 9.73 -1.83
CA THR A 81 -2.73 9.42 -0.84
C THR A 81 -2.11 8.77 0.41
N ILE A 82 -1.21 7.80 0.23
CA ILE A 82 -0.61 7.13 1.37
C ILE A 82 0.22 8.10 2.22
N ARG A 83 0.93 9.01 1.58
CA ARG A 83 1.68 10.04 2.31
C ARG A 83 0.75 10.94 3.12
N SER A 84 -0.40 11.27 2.55
CA SER A 84 -1.37 12.13 3.21
C SER A 84 -2.00 11.47 4.43
N ILE A 85 -2.40 10.21 4.31
CA ILE A 85 -3.10 9.53 5.40
C ILE A 85 -2.18 9.11 6.55
N LEU A 86 -0.89 9.03 6.31
CA LEU A 86 0.10 8.65 7.32
C LEU A 86 0.87 9.85 7.89
N LYS A 87 0.49 11.01 7.51
CA LYS A 87 1.14 12.25 7.94
C LYS A 87 1.00 12.53 9.43
#